data_fcc56a7240b6e5c4be61dcc455494a4d
#
_entry.id   fcc56a7240b6e5c4be61dcc455494a4d
#
_cell.length_a   1.000
_cell.length_b   1.000
_cell.length_c   1.000
_cell.angle_alpha   90.00
_cell.angle_beta   90.00
_cell.angle_gamma   90.00
#
_symmetry.space_group_name_H-M   'P 1'
#
loop_
_entity.id
_entity.type
_entity.pdbx_description
1 polymer ?
#
loop_
_entity_poly.entity_id
_entity_poly.type
_entity_poly.pdbx_seq_one_letter_code
_entity_poly.pdbx_strand_id
1 'polypeptide(L)'
;ALALSLFLLLGTATACGSDNNSDSSEKDSTTTAAKSSDETTANDASSDSETASSDGLTFVITLYPDDAPITCENFENLVSDGFYDGLTFHRIVEDFMAQGGDPSGNGTGGSEKTIKGEFSQNGVDNPLSHTRGVVSMARSSDPDSASSQFFICYSDDDTFLDGQYAAFGKVTEGMDVVDRFLDVPRSMGSDGAVSSPNTPITIDHAVMIEADADGNPRAEFTMQDFGA
;
A
#
# COMPACT_ATOMS: atom_id res chain seq x y z
N ALA A 1 20.95 -23.44 -1.50
CA ALA A 1 21.06 -22.29 -2.36
C ALA A 1 19.81 -22.27 -3.24
N LEU A 2 18.70 -21.66 -2.75
CA LEU A 2 17.53 -21.40 -3.55
C LEU A 2 17.79 -20.11 -4.33
N ALA A 3 17.85 -20.21 -5.64
CA ALA A 3 17.89 -19.04 -6.51
C ALA A 3 16.51 -18.40 -6.51
N LEU A 4 16.38 -17.26 -5.82
CA LEU A 4 15.18 -16.45 -5.82
C LEU A 4 15.12 -15.70 -7.15
N SER A 5 14.38 -16.25 -8.12
CA SER A 5 14.07 -15.56 -9.37
C SER A 5 13.00 -14.52 -9.10
N LEU A 6 13.42 -13.27 -8.93
CA LEU A 6 12.56 -12.13 -8.98
C LEU A 6 12.12 -11.94 -10.45
N PHE A 7 10.93 -12.44 -10.80
CA PHE A 7 10.40 -12.34 -12.16
C PHE A 7 10.04 -10.91 -12.50
N LEU A 8 10.82 -10.35 -13.40
CA LEU A 8 10.62 -9.12 -14.11
C LEU A 8 9.54 -9.33 -15.17
N LEU A 9 8.32 -8.82 -14.97
CA LEU A 9 7.34 -8.75 -16.05
C LEU A 9 7.67 -7.56 -16.94
N LEU A 10 8.28 -7.82 -18.09
CA LEU A 10 8.39 -6.85 -19.17
C LEU A 10 7.01 -6.69 -19.84
N GLY A 11 6.31 -5.64 -19.54
CA GLY A 11 5.16 -5.18 -20.29
C GLY A 11 5.62 -4.42 -21.54
N THR A 12 5.52 -5.03 -22.73
CA THR A 12 5.68 -4.32 -24.00
C THR A 12 4.39 -3.58 -24.31
N ALA A 13 4.39 -2.27 -24.20
CA ALA A 13 3.34 -1.41 -24.72
C ALA A 13 3.44 -1.38 -26.25
N THR A 14 2.47 -1.98 -26.93
CA THR A 14 2.27 -1.79 -28.37
C THR A 14 1.18 -0.75 -28.57
N ALA A 15 1.60 0.46 -28.98
CA ALA A 15 0.70 1.49 -29.47
C ALA A 15 0.25 1.13 -30.90
N CYS A 16 -1.06 1.12 -31.12
CA CYS A 16 -1.64 1.28 -32.46
C CYS A 16 -2.79 2.26 -32.37
N GLY A 17 -2.58 3.42 -32.94
CA GLY A 17 -3.63 4.39 -33.24
C GLY A 17 -4.43 4.02 -34.46
N SER A 18 -5.67 4.49 -34.52
CA SER A 18 -6.31 4.95 -35.77
C SER A 18 -7.60 5.71 -35.49
N ASP A 19 -7.66 6.85 -36.14
CA ASP A 19 -8.71 7.85 -36.24
C ASP A 19 -10.02 7.34 -36.85
N ASN A 20 -11.14 7.98 -36.50
CA ASN A 20 -12.13 8.68 -37.35
C ASN A 20 -13.47 8.83 -36.60
N ASN A 21 -13.88 10.03 -36.29
CA ASN A 21 -14.57 11.13 -36.98
C ASN A 21 -16.08 10.92 -37.22
N SER A 22 -16.85 11.98 -36.89
CA SER A 22 -18.21 12.40 -37.33
C SER A 22 -19.39 11.82 -36.55
N ASP A 23 -20.41 12.52 -36.20
CA ASP A 23 -20.95 13.85 -36.43
C ASP A 23 -22.31 13.95 -35.70
N SER A 24 -22.57 15.15 -35.14
CA SER A 24 -23.86 15.84 -34.93
C SER A 24 -25.15 15.11 -34.52
N SER A 25 -25.87 15.55 -33.52
CA SER A 25 -26.95 16.54 -33.62
C SER A 25 -27.67 16.82 -32.29
N GLU A 26 -27.98 18.07 -32.14
CA GLU A 26 -28.82 18.77 -31.17
C GLU A 26 -30.24 18.25 -31.04
N LYS A 27 -30.84 18.48 -29.88
CA LYS A 27 -32.07 19.26 -29.57
C LYS A 27 -32.50 18.98 -28.14
N ASP A 28 -32.41 19.94 -27.28
CA ASP A 28 -33.35 21.07 -26.93
C ASP A 28 -34.72 20.60 -26.42
N SER A 29 -35.02 20.98 -25.23
CA SER A 29 -36.24 21.63 -24.71
C SER A 29 -36.56 21.33 -23.25
N THR A 30 -36.34 22.33 -22.44
CA THR A 30 -37.29 23.22 -21.72
C THR A 30 -38.10 22.63 -20.55
N THR A 31 -37.79 23.17 -19.37
CA THR A 31 -38.66 23.94 -18.44
C THR A 31 -39.80 23.20 -17.72
N THR A 32 -39.83 23.16 -16.42
CA THR A 32 -40.70 24.05 -15.61
C THR A 32 -40.47 23.81 -14.11
N ALA A 33 -40.36 24.90 -13.40
CA ALA A 33 -40.33 25.02 -11.94
C ALA A 33 -41.73 24.86 -11.32
N ALA A 34 -41.75 24.34 -10.08
CA ALA A 34 -42.78 24.77 -9.10
C ALA A 34 -42.30 24.47 -7.68
N LYS A 35 -42.38 25.47 -6.92
CA LYS A 35 -42.09 25.83 -5.55
C LYS A 35 -43.24 25.38 -4.63
N SER A 36 -42.94 24.93 -3.40
CA SER A 36 -43.65 25.23 -2.15
C SER A 36 -42.97 24.51 -0.97
N SER A 37 -42.31 25.19 -0.06
CA SER A 37 -42.62 25.61 1.32
C SER A 37 -43.39 24.56 2.16
N ASP A 38 -42.87 24.08 3.26
CA ASP A 38 -42.87 24.58 4.60
C ASP A 38 -42.65 23.51 5.67
N GLU A 39 -42.01 23.90 6.73
CA GLU A 39 -42.06 23.65 8.16
C GLU A 39 -41.54 22.36 8.79
N THR A 40 -40.45 22.58 9.48
CA THR A 40 -40.09 22.31 10.90
C THR A 40 -40.67 21.07 11.57
N THR A 41 -39.78 20.18 11.97
CA THR A 41 -39.70 19.69 13.37
C THR A 41 -38.31 19.15 13.66
N ALA A 42 -37.68 19.70 14.69
CA ALA A 42 -36.48 19.19 15.30
C ALA A 42 -36.79 17.84 15.96
N ASN A 43 -35.98 16.85 15.67
CA ASN A 43 -35.77 15.74 16.57
C ASN A 43 -34.25 15.48 16.62
N ASP A 44 -33.71 15.86 17.76
CA ASP A 44 -32.48 15.40 18.34
C ASP A 44 -32.49 13.85 18.36
N ALA A 45 -31.70 13.26 17.51
CA ALA A 45 -31.31 11.87 17.63
C ALA A 45 -29.79 11.85 17.48
N SER A 46 -29.14 11.92 18.64
CA SER A 46 -27.77 11.44 18.85
C SER A 46 -27.66 10.08 18.15
N SER A 47 -27.12 10.08 16.94
CA SER A 47 -26.59 8.86 16.36
C SER A 47 -25.18 8.68 16.96
N ASP A 48 -25.13 7.95 18.07
CA ASP A 48 -23.91 7.23 18.41
C ASP A 48 -23.56 6.37 17.19
N SER A 49 -22.65 6.87 16.37
CA SER A 49 -21.88 6.05 15.46
C SER A 49 -21.03 5.16 16.37
N GLU A 50 -21.56 3.99 16.71
CA GLU A 50 -20.71 2.89 17.15
C GLU A 50 -19.73 2.62 16.01
N THR A 51 -18.55 3.25 16.10
CA THR A 51 -17.36 2.73 15.47
C THR A 51 -17.20 1.33 16.03
N ALA A 52 -17.50 0.33 15.21
CA ALA A 52 -17.13 -1.04 15.48
C ALA A 52 -15.62 -0.99 15.76
N SER A 53 -15.26 -1.15 17.02
CA SER A 53 -13.89 -1.31 17.47
C SER A 53 -13.32 -2.47 16.68
N SER A 54 -12.39 -2.20 15.77
CA SER A 54 -11.52 -3.19 15.15
C SER A 54 -10.49 -3.63 16.19
N ASP A 55 -11.01 -4.18 17.30
CA ASP A 55 -10.25 -4.50 18.49
C ASP A 55 -9.20 -5.55 18.12
N GLY A 56 -7.95 -5.10 17.86
CA GLY A 56 -6.78 -5.95 17.76
C GLY A 56 -6.23 -6.25 16.37
N LEU A 57 -6.66 -5.61 15.29
CA LEU A 57 -6.11 -5.80 13.93
C LEU A 57 -5.37 -4.57 13.41
N THR A 58 -4.56 -3.95 14.27
CA THR A 58 -3.78 -2.77 13.90
C THR A 58 -2.29 -3.03 14.03
N PHE A 59 -1.51 -2.39 13.17
CA PHE A 59 -0.05 -2.29 13.32
C PHE A 59 0.41 -0.88 12.96
N VAL A 60 1.55 -0.48 13.51
CA VAL A 60 2.12 0.86 13.31
C VAL A 60 3.47 0.76 12.63
N ILE A 61 3.65 1.53 11.57
CA ILE A 61 4.93 1.74 10.90
C ILE A 61 5.51 3.08 11.35
N THR A 62 6.70 3.07 11.94
CA THR A 62 7.50 4.26 12.18
C THR A 62 8.42 4.49 10.99
N LEU A 63 8.44 5.70 10.44
CA LEU A 63 9.21 6.09 9.26
C LEU A 63 10.54 6.72 9.67
N TYR A 64 11.57 6.59 8.83
CA TYR A 64 12.90 7.12 9.08
C TYR A 64 13.31 8.11 7.97
N PRO A 65 12.80 9.35 8.00
CA PRO A 65 13.06 10.34 6.94
C PRO A 65 14.52 10.79 6.87
N ASP A 66 15.32 10.61 7.93
CA ASP A 66 16.75 10.89 7.88
C ASP A 66 17.51 9.93 6.94
N ASP A 67 17.00 8.70 6.78
CA ASP A 67 17.62 7.66 5.96
C ASP A 67 17.03 7.58 4.54
N ALA A 68 15.71 7.86 4.40
CA ALA A 68 14.98 7.77 3.13
C ALA A 68 13.93 8.90 3.00
N PRO A 69 14.34 10.17 2.88
CA PRO A 69 13.42 11.32 2.92
C PRO A 69 12.38 11.33 1.80
N ILE A 70 12.77 11.02 0.55
CA ILE A 70 11.87 11.01 -0.60
C ILE A 70 10.83 9.90 -0.46
N THR A 71 11.26 8.73 0.01
CA THR A 71 10.39 7.57 0.21
C THR A 71 9.40 7.82 1.34
N CYS A 72 9.86 8.37 2.47
CA CYS A 72 8.98 8.72 3.59
C CYS A 72 7.96 9.78 3.18
N GLU A 73 8.36 10.88 2.53
CA GLU A 73 7.45 11.91 2.05
C GLU A 73 6.37 11.33 1.11
N ASN A 74 6.78 10.46 0.16
CA ASN A 74 5.84 9.80 -0.74
C ASN A 74 4.85 8.91 0.02
N PHE A 75 5.34 8.12 0.97
CA PHE A 75 4.50 7.21 1.76
C PHE A 75 3.52 7.99 2.65
N GLU A 76 3.96 9.05 3.34
CA GLU A 76 3.13 9.92 4.15
C GLU A 76 2.01 10.57 3.33
N ASN A 77 2.32 11.06 2.12
CA ASN A 77 1.33 11.64 1.22
C ASN A 77 0.28 10.59 0.80
N LEU A 78 0.71 9.38 0.44
CA LEU A 78 -0.20 8.29 0.05
C LEU A 78 -1.10 7.86 1.21
N VAL A 79 -0.57 7.77 2.44
CA VAL A 79 -1.37 7.50 3.65
C VAL A 79 -2.37 8.62 3.89
N SER A 80 -1.92 9.89 3.85
CA SER A 80 -2.76 11.07 4.10
C SER A 80 -3.88 11.24 3.08
N ASP A 81 -3.63 10.81 1.83
CA ASP A 81 -4.61 10.83 0.74
C ASP A 81 -5.59 9.63 0.79
N GLY A 82 -5.44 8.70 1.75
CA GLY A 82 -6.24 7.48 1.86
C GLY A 82 -5.99 6.49 0.72
N PHE A 83 -4.83 6.59 0.05
CA PHE A 83 -4.52 5.74 -1.11
C PHE A 83 -4.51 4.25 -0.79
N TYR A 84 -4.11 3.89 0.44
CA TYR A 84 -3.99 2.49 0.85
C TYR A 84 -5.31 1.86 1.29
N ASP A 85 -6.36 2.65 1.52
CA ASP A 85 -7.67 2.17 1.97
C ASP A 85 -8.28 1.20 0.95
N GLY A 86 -8.68 0.04 1.42
CA GLY A 86 -9.23 -1.03 0.58
C GLY A 86 -8.19 -1.82 -0.24
N LEU A 87 -6.91 -1.44 -0.21
CA LEU A 87 -5.86 -2.22 -0.87
C LEU A 87 -5.50 -3.47 -0.06
N THR A 88 -4.80 -4.41 -0.70
CA THR A 88 -4.50 -5.71 -0.09
C THR A 88 -3.01 -5.97 0.01
N PHE A 89 -2.65 -6.83 0.97
CA PHE A 89 -1.39 -7.58 0.94
C PHE A 89 -1.59 -8.78 0.01
N HIS A 90 -1.15 -8.63 -1.23
CA HIS A 90 -1.42 -9.58 -2.31
C HIS A 90 -0.38 -10.69 -2.46
N ARG A 91 0.77 -10.54 -1.80
CA ARG A 91 1.89 -11.50 -1.87
C ARG A 91 2.49 -11.69 -0.48
N ILE A 92 2.41 -12.91 0.05
CA ILE A 92 2.92 -13.29 1.37
C ILE A 92 3.84 -14.49 1.21
N VAL A 93 5.11 -14.33 1.54
CA VAL A 93 6.12 -15.39 1.48
C VAL A 93 6.69 -15.61 2.87
N GLU A 94 6.48 -16.81 3.40
CA GLU A 94 7.00 -17.22 4.70
C GLU A 94 8.53 -17.09 4.72
N ASP A 95 9.10 -16.72 5.85
CA ASP A 95 10.52 -16.47 6.05
C ASP A 95 11.13 -15.39 5.12
N PHE A 96 10.29 -14.58 4.47
CA PHE A 96 10.71 -13.49 3.62
C PHE A 96 9.91 -12.21 3.88
N MET A 97 8.72 -12.03 3.26
CA MET A 97 8.03 -10.74 3.39
C MET A 97 6.53 -10.82 3.11
N ALA A 98 5.79 -9.78 3.57
CA ALA A 98 4.43 -9.44 3.15
C ALA A 98 4.45 -8.22 2.25
N GLN A 99 3.95 -8.31 1.01
CA GLN A 99 3.93 -7.21 0.03
C GLN A 99 2.51 -6.75 -0.24
N GLY A 100 2.30 -5.43 -0.19
CA GLY A 100 1.02 -4.77 -0.42
C GLY A 100 1.16 -3.43 -1.15
N GLY A 101 0.08 -2.62 -1.14
CA GLY A 101 0.08 -1.26 -1.70
C GLY A 101 -0.08 -1.20 -3.22
N ASP A 102 -0.57 -2.27 -3.85
CA ASP A 102 -0.90 -2.32 -5.28
C ASP A 102 -2.41 -2.13 -5.50
N PRO A 103 -2.85 -1.05 -6.19
CA PRO A 103 -4.27 -0.86 -6.53
C PRO A 103 -4.86 -1.97 -7.41
N SER A 104 -4.00 -2.68 -8.16
CA SER A 104 -4.43 -3.80 -9.00
C SER A 104 -4.47 -5.13 -8.25
N GLY A 105 -3.87 -5.21 -7.05
CA GLY A 105 -3.84 -6.40 -6.20
C GLY A 105 -3.13 -7.63 -6.80
N ASN A 106 -2.27 -7.43 -7.78
CA ASN A 106 -1.60 -8.52 -8.53
C ASN A 106 -0.09 -8.30 -8.75
N GLY A 107 0.47 -7.24 -8.17
CA GLY A 107 1.89 -6.86 -8.25
C GLY A 107 2.26 -5.99 -9.45
N THR A 108 1.29 -5.59 -10.30
CA THR A 108 1.60 -4.83 -11.54
C THR A 108 1.21 -3.36 -11.48
N GLY A 109 0.42 -2.95 -10.49
CA GLY A 109 -0.05 -1.57 -10.32
C GLY A 109 0.85 -0.74 -9.41
N GLY A 110 0.44 0.51 -9.21
CA GLY A 110 1.11 1.46 -8.33
C GLY A 110 0.43 2.82 -8.37
N SER A 111 0.95 3.79 -7.62
CA SER A 111 0.53 5.18 -7.74
C SER A 111 1.03 5.79 -9.06
N GLU A 112 0.44 6.94 -9.43
CA GLU A 112 0.77 7.61 -10.72
C GLU A 112 2.22 8.07 -10.84
N LYS A 113 2.89 8.36 -9.70
CA LYS A 113 4.24 8.88 -9.67
C LYS A 113 5.21 7.83 -9.15
N THR A 114 6.32 7.67 -9.85
CA THR A 114 7.48 6.95 -9.34
C THR A 114 8.41 7.87 -8.59
N ILE A 115 9.21 7.31 -7.71
CA ILE A 115 10.19 8.02 -6.89
C ILE A 115 11.59 7.48 -7.14
N LYS A 116 12.59 8.32 -6.84
CA LYS A 116 14.00 7.90 -6.84
C LYS A 116 14.20 6.83 -5.77
N GLY A 117 14.88 5.75 -6.13
CA GLY A 117 15.24 4.71 -5.19
C GLY A 117 16.37 5.14 -4.25
N GLU A 118 16.11 5.15 -2.95
CA GLU A 118 17.06 5.59 -1.91
C GLU A 118 17.80 4.39 -1.32
N PHE A 119 18.79 3.90 -2.06
CA PHE A 119 19.65 2.78 -1.67
C PHE A 119 21.06 2.91 -2.30
N SER A 120 22.07 2.23 -1.74
CA SER A 120 23.47 2.49 -2.07
C SER A 120 23.85 2.18 -3.51
N GLN A 121 23.26 1.16 -4.15
CA GLN A 121 23.49 0.88 -5.58
C GLN A 121 22.91 1.96 -6.50
N ASN A 122 22.01 2.79 -6.00
CA ASN A 122 21.46 3.96 -6.70
C ASN A 122 22.08 5.29 -6.24
N GLY A 123 23.21 5.22 -5.52
CA GLY A 123 23.99 6.37 -5.08
C GLY A 123 23.42 7.16 -3.90
N VAL A 124 22.55 6.56 -3.11
CA VAL A 124 22.02 7.11 -1.86
C VAL A 124 22.50 6.25 -0.70
N ASP A 125 23.11 6.87 0.30
CA ASP A 125 23.49 6.20 1.52
C ASP A 125 22.23 5.95 2.37
N ASN A 126 21.89 4.68 2.54
CA ASN A 126 20.76 4.24 3.35
C ASN A 126 21.27 3.10 4.24
N PRO A 127 21.46 3.34 5.54
CA PRO A 127 22.05 2.38 6.46
C PRO A 127 21.06 1.34 6.99
N LEU A 128 19.77 1.48 6.68
CA LEU A 128 18.74 0.56 7.17
C LEU A 128 18.93 -0.82 6.58
N SER A 129 19.12 -1.81 7.45
CA SER A 129 19.27 -3.21 7.06
C SER A 129 17.91 -3.92 7.10
N HIS A 130 17.64 -4.71 6.07
CA HIS A 130 16.41 -5.49 5.93
C HIS A 130 16.41 -6.64 6.95
N THR A 131 15.84 -6.36 8.11
CA THR A 131 15.61 -7.32 9.19
C THR A 131 14.11 -7.39 9.51
N ARG A 132 13.71 -8.33 10.34
CA ARG A 132 12.31 -8.50 10.72
C ARG A 132 11.64 -7.19 11.13
N GLY A 133 10.50 -6.93 10.51
CA GLY A 133 9.67 -5.75 10.72
C GLY A 133 10.08 -4.53 9.89
N VAL A 134 11.25 -4.53 9.23
CA VAL A 134 11.64 -3.42 8.34
C VAL A 134 10.70 -3.33 7.15
N VAL A 135 10.35 -2.11 6.80
CA VAL A 135 9.47 -1.76 5.68
C VAL A 135 10.29 -1.14 4.57
N SER A 136 10.13 -1.65 3.36
CA SER A 136 10.91 -1.25 2.19
C SER A 136 10.05 -1.15 0.94
N MET A 137 10.44 -0.29 -0.03
CA MET A 137 9.70 -0.12 -1.28
C MET A 137 9.94 -1.29 -2.23
N ALA A 138 8.85 -1.83 -2.75
CA ALA A 138 8.91 -2.72 -3.91
C ALA A 138 9.14 -1.89 -5.18
N ARG A 139 9.85 -2.48 -6.17
CA ARG A 139 10.18 -1.84 -7.44
C ARG A 139 10.33 -2.85 -8.58
N SER A 140 10.34 -2.37 -9.81
CA SER A 140 10.73 -3.14 -10.98
C SER A 140 12.26 -3.18 -11.15
N SER A 141 12.77 -3.51 -12.33
CA SER A 141 14.22 -3.48 -12.61
C SER A 141 14.83 -2.09 -12.62
N ASP A 142 14.04 -1.08 -12.96
CA ASP A 142 14.48 0.31 -12.89
C ASP A 142 14.61 0.73 -11.42
N PRO A 143 15.78 1.22 -10.98
CA PRO A 143 15.98 1.67 -9.61
C PRO A 143 15.02 2.80 -9.18
N ASP A 144 14.51 3.60 -10.11
CA ASP A 144 13.62 4.74 -9.85
C ASP A 144 12.15 4.43 -10.19
N SER A 145 11.75 3.15 -10.14
CA SER A 145 10.40 2.69 -10.47
C SER A 145 9.49 2.44 -9.27
N ALA A 146 9.97 2.60 -8.05
CA ALA A 146 9.13 2.50 -6.85
C ALA A 146 8.02 3.56 -6.89
N SER A 147 6.82 3.23 -6.42
CA SER A 147 5.70 4.18 -6.36
C SER A 147 4.88 4.04 -5.08
N SER A 148 4.01 3.03 -4.97
CA SER A 148 3.18 2.79 -3.79
C SER A 148 3.33 1.42 -3.16
N GLN A 149 3.83 0.41 -3.91
CA GLN A 149 3.98 -0.93 -3.36
C GLN A 149 5.13 -0.98 -2.35
N PHE A 150 4.89 -1.60 -1.22
CA PHE A 150 5.87 -1.80 -0.16
C PHE A 150 5.80 -3.23 0.38
N PHE A 151 6.83 -3.64 1.10
CA PHE A 151 6.85 -4.93 1.78
C PHE A 151 7.40 -4.80 3.21
N ILE A 152 6.95 -5.72 4.07
CA ILE A 152 7.37 -5.86 5.47
C ILE A 152 8.15 -7.15 5.58
N CYS A 153 9.40 -7.09 6.05
CA CYS A 153 10.26 -8.26 6.21
C CYS A 153 9.80 -9.16 7.37
N TYR A 154 9.80 -10.47 7.15
CA TYR A 154 9.55 -11.45 8.21
C TYR A 154 10.82 -11.99 8.84
N SER A 155 11.97 -11.89 8.17
CA SER A 155 13.22 -12.53 8.57
C SER A 155 14.31 -11.50 8.89
N ASP A 156 15.23 -11.87 9.77
CA ASP A 156 16.48 -11.13 9.99
C ASP A 156 17.53 -11.47 8.91
N ASP A 157 17.25 -12.45 8.05
CA ASP A 157 18.16 -12.90 6.99
C ASP A 157 17.90 -12.19 5.64
N ASP A 158 16.97 -11.22 5.59
CA ASP A 158 16.64 -10.47 4.36
C ASP A 158 17.69 -9.41 3.98
N THR A 159 18.82 -9.37 4.69
CA THR A 159 19.93 -8.44 4.48
C THR A 159 20.56 -8.51 3.09
N PHE A 160 20.27 -9.54 2.29
CA PHE A 160 20.65 -9.60 0.88
C PHE A 160 19.97 -8.52 0.02
N LEU A 161 18.92 -7.87 0.53
CA LEU A 161 18.23 -6.74 -0.10
C LEU A 161 18.95 -5.41 0.17
N ASP A 162 19.85 -5.35 1.14
CA ASP A 162 20.56 -4.13 1.52
C ASP A 162 21.31 -3.54 0.33
N GLY A 163 21.20 -2.23 0.19
CA GLY A 163 21.78 -1.51 -0.93
C GLY A 163 21.10 -1.69 -2.28
N GLN A 164 20.01 -2.47 -2.36
CA GLN A 164 19.26 -2.73 -3.59
C GLN A 164 17.80 -2.26 -3.51
N TYR A 165 17.27 -2.10 -2.31
CA TYR A 165 15.91 -1.63 -2.04
C TYR A 165 15.93 -0.51 -1.02
N ALA A 166 14.95 0.40 -1.11
CA ALA A 166 14.82 1.54 -0.21
C ALA A 166 14.04 1.14 1.04
N ALA A 167 14.75 0.68 2.08
CA ALA A 167 14.18 0.57 3.41
C ALA A 167 13.90 1.97 3.94
N PHE A 168 12.71 2.20 4.54
CA PHE A 168 12.30 3.54 4.94
C PHE A 168 11.57 3.61 6.29
N GLY A 169 11.34 2.48 6.92
CA GLY A 169 10.64 2.41 8.19
C GLY A 169 10.66 1.02 8.79
N LYS A 170 9.95 0.89 9.92
CA LYS A 170 9.81 -0.37 10.63
C LYS A 170 8.44 -0.47 11.29
N VAL A 171 7.87 -1.68 11.31
CA VAL A 171 6.72 -2.00 12.17
C VAL A 171 7.20 -1.97 13.62
N THR A 172 6.71 -1.01 14.39
CA THR A 172 7.10 -0.79 15.80
C THR A 172 6.06 -1.30 16.78
N GLU A 173 4.80 -1.42 16.33
CA GLU A 173 3.70 -1.96 17.13
C GLU A 173 2.86 -2.90 16.25
N GLY A 174 2.29 -3.98 16.81
CA GLY A 174 1.37 -4.87 16.12
C GLY A 174 2.02 -5.79 15.08
N MET A 175 3.31 -6.13 15.22
CA MET A 175 3.96 -7.10 14.30
C MET A 175 3.32 -8.48 14.36
N ASP A 176 2.65 -8.82 15.45
CA ASP A 176 1.84 -10.04 15.60
C ASP A 176 0.62 -10.05 14.69
N VAL A 177 0.04 -8.89 14.36
CA VAL A 177 -1.03 -8.78 13.34
C VAL A 177 -0.47 -9.10 11.95
N VAL A 178 0.73 -8.62 11.64
CA VAL A 178 1.41 -8.93 10.37
C VAL A 178 1.76 -10.42 10.28
N ASP A 179 2.15 -11.03 11.40
CA ASP A 179 2.41 -12.49 11.46
C ASP A 179 1.16 -13.33 11.13
N ARG A 180 -0.02 -12.88 11.56
CA ARG A 180 -1.28 -13.58 11.25
C ARG A 180 -1.59 -13.64 9.75
N PHE A 181 -0.97 -12.82 8.90
CA PHE A 181 -1.09 -12.95 7.45
C PHE A 181 -0.57 -14.32 6.97
N LEU A 182 0.37 -14.92 7.70
CA LEU A 182 0.90 -16.25 7.42
C LEU A 182 -0.10 -17.38 7.72
N ASP A 183 -1.11 -17.14 8.56
CA ASP A 183 -2.14 -18.12 8.89
C ASP A 183 -3.20 -18.22 7.77
N VAL A 184 -3.29 -17.22 6.89
CA VAL A 184 -4.18 -17.25 5.73
C VAL A 184 -3.66 -18.30 4.73
N PRO A 185 -4.48 -19.29 4.32
CA PRO A 185 -4.09 -20.24 3.27
C PRO A 185 -3.70 -19.53 1.97
N ARG A 186 -2.61 -20.01 1.36
CA ARG A 186 -2.06 -19.42 0.13
C ARG A 186 -2.04 -20.43 -1.01
N SER A 187 -2.18 -19.92 -2.22
CA SER A 187 -2.05 -20.64 -3.48
C SER A 187 -0.78 -20.21 -4.23
N MET A 188 -0.49 -20.91 -5.32
CA MET A 188 0.61 -20.53 -6.21
C MET A 188 0.36 -19.14 -6.78
N GLY A 189 1.28 -18.23 -6.51
CA GLY A 189 1.28 -16.88 -7.07
C GLY A 189 1.91 -16.80 -8.46
N SER A 190 1.85 -15.62 -9.07
CA SER A 190 2.48 -15.33 -10.36
C SER A 190 4.02 -15.38 -10.31
N ASP A 191 4.58 -15.27 -9.12
CA ASP A 191 6.01 -15.39 -8.82
C ASP A 191 6.52 -16.85 -8.80
N GLY A 192 5.62 -17.83 -8.94
CA GLY A 192 5.95 -19.25 -8.90
C GLY A 192 6.18 -19.80 -7.48
N ALA A 193 5.84 -19.03 -6.44
CA ALA A 193 5.84 -19.45 -5.05
C ALA A 193 4.42 -19.64 -4.52
N VAL A 194 4.25 -20.31 -3.38
CA VAL A 194 2.97 -20.36 -2.65
C VAL A 194 2.85 -19.04 -1.86
N SER A 195 2.40 -17.99 -2.54
CA SER A 195 2.47 -16.61 -2.05
C SER A 195 1.17 -15.82 -2.14
N SER A 196 0.17 -16.30 -2.90
CA SER A 196 -1.08 -15.57 -3.11
C SER A 196 -2.11 -15.97 -2.05
N PRO A 197 -2.54 -15.06 -1.13
CA PRO A 197 -3.56 -15.36 -0.13
C PRO A 197 -4.89 -15.75 -0.78
N ASN A 198 -5.53 -16.82 -0.25
CA ASN A 198 -6.82 -17.28 -0.76
C ASN A 198 -7.99 -16.43 -0.25
N THR A 199 -7.80 -15.76 0.88
CA THR A 199 -8.70 -14.73 1.42
C THR A 199 -7.98 -13.39 1.33
N PRO A 200 -8.61 -12.33 0.83
CA PRO A 200 -7.99 -11.01 0.79
C PRO A 200 -7.58 -10.53 2.19
N ILE A 201 -6.34 -10.09 2.33
CA ILE A 201 -5.82 -9.42 3.52
C ILE A 201 -5.90 -7.92 3.24
N THR A 202 -7.03 -7.32 3.61
CA THR A 202 -7.40 -5.97 3.19
C THR A 202 -7.09 -4.94 4.26
N ILE A 203 -6.48 -3.83 3.87
CA ILE A 203 -6.31 -2.63 4.68
C ILE A 203 -7.69 -1.95 4.75
N ASP A 204 -8.26 -1.82 5.94
CA ASP A 204 -9.52 -1.09 6.11
C ASP A 204 -9.26 0.41 5.92
N HIS A 205 -8.29 0.94 6.66
CA HIS A 205 -7.77 2.29 6.47
C HIS A 205 -6.35 2.42 7.00
N ALA A 206 -5.65 3.44 6.50
CA ALA A 206 -4.32 3.83 6.97
C ALA A 206 -4.32 5.33 7.30
N VAL A 207 -3.79 5.70 8.46
CA VAL A 207 -3.78 7.10 8.92
C VAL A 207 -2.44 7.48 9.52
N MET A 208 -2.02 8.73 9.31
CA MET A 208 -0.89 9.28 10.05
C MET A 208 -1.30 9.57 11.49
N ILE A 209 -0.47 9.13 12.43
CA ILE A 209 -0.67 9.33 13.88
C ILE A 209 0.44 10.19 14.47
N GLU A 210 0.35 10.51 15.77
CA GLU A 210 1.38 11.30 16.47
C GLU A 210 2.76 10.66 16.30
N ALA A 211 3.77 11.51 16.00
CA ALA A 211 5.15 11.07 15.87
C ALA A 211 5.67 10.40 17.15
N ASP A 212 6.70 9.59 17.03
CA ASP A 212 7.35 8.98 18.20
C ASP A 212 8.13 10.02 19.04
N ALA A 213 8.76 9.56 20.12
CA ALA A 213 9.50 10.42 21.03
C ALA A 213 10.74 11.09 20.40
N ASP A 214 11.24 10.52 19.32
CA ASP A 214 12.39 11.03 18.56
C ASP A 214 11.96 11.96 17.42
N GLY A 215 10.64 12.11 17.21
CA GLY A 215 10.04 12.95 16.16
C GLY A 215 9.83 12.25 14.83
N ASN A 216 9.99 10.93 14.76
CA ASN A 216 9.76 10.17 13.55
C ASN A 216 8.26 10.05 13.23
N PRO A 217 7.82 10.30 11.99
CA PRO A 217 6.43 10.14 11.60
C PRO A 217 5.97 8.68 11.75
N ARG A 218 4.69 8.51 12.10
CA ARG A 218 4.10 7.17 12.25
C ARG A 218 2.80 7.04 11.49
N ALA A 219 2.59 5.87 10.89
CA ALA A 219 1.35 5.51 10.22
C ALA A 219 0.74 4.26 10.87
N GLU A 220 -0.53 4.34 11.24
CA GLU A 220 -1.31 3.22 11.74
C GLU A 220 -2.12 2.61 10.61
N PHE A 221 -2.06 1.29 10.50
CA PHE A 221 -2.82 0.49 9.56
C PHE A 221 -3.83 -0.35 10.33
N THR A 222 -5.10 -0.17 10.02
CA THR A 222 -6.19 -1.04 10.50
C THR A 222 -6.55 -2.03 9.40
N MET A 223 -6.59 -3.31 9.74
CA MET A 223 -6.93 -4.38 8.81
C MET A 223 -8.38 -4.80 8.97
N GLN A 224 -9.03 -5.14 7.86
CA GLN A 224 -10.31 -5.87 7.92
C GLN A 224 -10.06 -7.27 8.50
N ASP A 225 -11.12 -7.87 9.09
CA ASP A 225 -11.03 -9.25 9.54
C ASP A 225 -10.80 -10.18 8.34
N PHE A 226 -9.69 -10.89 8.33
CA PHE A 226 -9.28 -11.82 7.28
C PHE A 226 -9.38 -13.28 7.71
N GLY A 227 -9.96 -13.55 8.90
CA GLY A 227 -10.34 -14.89 9.35
C GLY A 227 -9.16 -15.79 9.75
N ALA A 228 -8.05 -15.20 10.22
CA ALA A 228 -6.85 -15.91 10.68
C ALA A 228 -6.64 -15.79 12.20
#